data_fdef84da49e53024b951980bdc1f9bcd
#
_entry.id   fdef84da49e53024b951980bdc1f9bcd
#
_cell.length_a   1.000
_cell.length_b   1.000
_cell.length_c   1.000
_cell.angle_alpha   90.00
_cell.angle_beta   90.00
_cell.angle_gamma   90.00
#
_symmetry.space_group_name_H-M   'P 1'
#
loop_
_entity.id
_entity.type
_entity.pdbx_description
1 polymer ?
#
loop_
_entity_poly.entity_id
_entity_poly.type
_entity_poly.pdbx_seq_one_letter_code
_entity_poly.pdbx_strand_id
1 'polypeptide(L)'
;IILNAFRPKPVEEVLPAAAAAGVAIIARVPLASGLLTGRYDESTTFPAEDHRAFNRHGDAFDVGETFSGVPYEVGVQAAREIAALTPPGWSTAQLALRWVLDQPGVSVVIPGARNPAQALDNVVAAHLDPLPQATLTAMAEIYDHHIREHIHARW
;
A
#
# COMPACT_ATOMS: atom_id res chain seq x y z
N ILE A 1 -5.66 -8.21 7.64
CA ILE A 1 -4.35 -8.52 7.02
C ILE A 1 -3.69 -7.24 6.50
N ILE A 2 -2.35 -7.20 6.36
CA ILE A 2 -1.67 -6.16 5.59
C ILE A 2 -1.90 -6.44 4.11
N LEU A 3 -2.40 -5.45 3.37
CA LEU A 3 -2.59 -5.53 1.92
C LEU A 3 -2.40 -4.14 1.31
N ASN A 4 -1.48 -4.02 0.40
CA ASN A 4 -1.22 -2.81 -0.39
C ASN A 4 -0.41 -3.17 -1.66
N ALA A 5 -0.19 -2.21 -2.55
CA ALA A 5 0.52 -2.43 -3.81
C ALA A 5 1.98 -2.92 -3.64
N PHE A 6 2.60 -2.69 -2.46
CA PHE A 6 3.92 -3.24 -2.12
C PHE A 6 3.84 -4.59 -1.39
N ARG A 7 2.65 -5.07 -1.03
CA ARG A 7 2.44 -6.38 -0.39
C ARG A 7 1.20 -7.06 -0.99
N PRO A 8 1.24 -7.41 -2.30
CA PRO A 8 0.10 -7.98 -3.02
C PRO A 8 -0.05 -9.50 -2.82
N LYS A 9 0.95 -10.22 -2.28
CA LYS A 9 0.93 -11.69 -2.18
C LYS A 9 -0.35 -12.29 -1.59
N PRO A 10 -1.03 -11.67 -0.60
CA PRO A 10 -2.32 -12.19 -0.13
C PRO A 10 -3.40 -12.32 -1.20
N VAL A 11 -3.28 -11.61 -2.33
CA VAL A 11 -4.22 -11.72 -3.46
C VAL A 11 -4.14 -13.12 -4.13
N GLU A 12 -2.97 -13.77 -4.06
CA GLU A 12 -2.73 -15.04 -4.75
C GLU A 12 -3.49 -16.22 -4.11
N GLU A 13 -3.49 -16.29 -2.76
CA GLU A 13 -4.04 -17.43 -2.04
C GLU A 13 -5.00 -17.05 -0.92
N VAL A 14 -4.67 -16.01 -0.13
CA VAL A 14 -5.42 -15.65 1.09
C VAL A 14 -6.80 -15.11 0.75
N LEU A 15 -6.91 -14.20 -0.22
CA LEU A 15 -8.21 -13.63 -0.60
C LEU A 15 -9.14 -14.68 -1.22
N PRO A 16 -8.68 -15.54 -2.16
CA PRO A 16 -9.52 -16.61 -2.68
C PRO A 16 -9.97 -17.60 -1.61
N ALA A 17 -9.08 -18.00 -0.69
CA ALA A 17 -9.41 -18.92 0.39
C ALA A 17 -10.42 -18.30 1.38
N ALA A 18 -10.26 -17.04 1.74
CA ALA A 18 -11.19 -16.31 2.61
C ALA A 18 -12.58 -16.19 1.95
N ALA A 19 -12.62 -15.84 0.67
CA ALA A 19 -13.87 -15.76 -0.09
C ALA A 19 -14.59 -17.12 -0.14
N ALA A 20 -13.88 -18.21 -0.41
CA ALA A 20 -14.44 -19.57 -0.41
C ALA A 20 -14.97 -20.00 0.97
N ALA A 21 -14.35 -19.51 2.05
CA ALA A 21 -14.77 -19.79 3.43
C ALA A 21 -15.84 -18.82 3.97
N GLY A 22 -16.27 -17.82 3.19
CA GLY A 22 -17.19 -16.77 3.64
C GLY A 22 -16.61 -15.85 4.71
N VAL A 23 -15.28 -15.70 4.74
CA VAL A 23 -14.55 -14.86 5.71
C VAL A 23 -14.31 -13.47 5.14
N ALA A 24 -14.74 -12.44 5.86
CA ALA A 24 -14.52 -11.05 5.49
C ALA A 24 -13.04 -10.65 5.68
N ILE A 25 -12.51 -9.84 4.77
CA ILE A 25 -11.15 -9.32 4.82
C ILE A 25 -11.15 -7.82 5.14
N ILE A 26 -10.47 -7.47 6.22
CA ILE A 26 -10.15 -6.08 6.57
C ILE A 26 -8.68 -5.84 6.18
N ALA A 27 -8.47 -5.01 5.15
CA ALA A 27 -7.14 -4.61 4.71
C ALA A 27 -6.63 -3.45 5.56
N ARG A 28 -5.46 -3.63 6.20
CA ARG A 28 -4.76 -2.60 6.97
C ARG A 28 -3.44 -2.21 6.30
N VAL A 29 -2.87 -1.09 6.74
CA VAL A 29 -1.61 -0.52 6.20
C VAL A 29 -1.68 -0.30 4.68
N PRO A 30 -2.80 0.19 4.13
CA PRO A 30 -2.98 0.25 2.68
C PRO A 30 -2.03 1.22 1.97
N LEU A 31 -1.42 2.15 2.71
CA LEU A 31 -0.50 3.16 2.20
C LEU A 31 0.98 2.85 2.50
N ALA A 32 1.33 1.63 2.95
CA ALA A 32 2.70 1.21 3.25
C ALA A 32 3.45 2.23 4.11
N SER A 33 2.89 2.57 5.30
CA SER A 33 3.43 3.60 6.23
C SER A 33 3.58 4.99 5.60
N GLY A 34 2.85 5.25 4.52
CA GLY A 34 2.82 6.53 3.80
C GLY A 34 3.66 6.58 2.53
N LEU A 35 4.46 5.57 2.18
CA LEU A 35 5.19 5.50 0.91
C LEU A 35 4.25 5.70 -0.29
N LEU A 36 3.11 4.99 -0.29
CA LEU A 36 2.13 5.03 -1.36
C LEU A 36 1.28 6.32 -1.39
N THR A 37 1.66 7.34 -0.62
CA THR A 37 1.12 8.70 -0.80
C THR A 37 1.85 9.47 -1.88
N GLY A 38 3.03 8.99 -2.32
CA GLY A 38 3.91 9.67 -3.27
C GLY A 38 4.56 10.96 -2.73
N ARG A 39 4.52 11.18 -1.40
CA ARG A 39 5.02 12.42 -0.77
C ARG A 39 6.43 12.31 -0.22
N TYR A 40 6.97 11.10 -0.10
CA TYR A 40 8.30 10.89 0.46
C TYR A 40 9.37 10.84 -0.61
N ASP A 41 10.54 11.31 -0.23
CA ASP A 41 11.77 11.24 -1.00
C ASP A 41 12.93 10.74 -0.13
N GLU A 42 14.12 10.64 -0.69
CA GLU A 42 15.30 10.13 -0.01
C GLU A 42 15.73 11.04 1.15
N SER A 43 15.36 12.32 1.14
CA SER A 43 15.67 13.31 2.17
C SER A 43 14.64 13.34 3.31
N THR A 44 13.51 12.65 3.15
CA THR A 44 12.43 12.66 4.14
C THR A 44 12.89 12.02 5.45
N THR A 45 12.76 12.77 6.53
CA THR A 45 13.09 12.33 7.89
C THR A 45 11.82 12.14 8.73
N PHE A 46 11.92 11.30 9.75
CA PHE A 46 10.85 11.03 10.70
C PHE A 46 11.33 11.32 12.11
N PRO A 47 10.45 11.80 13.03
CA PRO A 47 10.79 11.94 14.44
C PRO A 47 11.30 10.63 15.04
N ALA A 48 12.19 10.72 16.01
CA ALA A 48 12.83 9.54 16.62
C ALA A 48 11.80 8.58 17.28
N GLU A 49 10.70 9.11 17.78
CA GLU A 49 9.57 8.39 18.38
C GLU A 49 8.61 7.78 17.35
N ASP A 50 8.79 8.07 16.06
CA ASP A 50 7.97 7.50 14.99
C ASP A 50 8.52 6.13 14.58
N HIS A 51 7.64 5.12 14.44
CA HIS A 51 8.05 3.78 14.05
C HIS A 51 8.80 3.75 12.70
N ARG A 52 8.57 4.70 11.81
CA ARG A 52 9.28 4.85 10.54
C ARG A 52 10.74 5.24 10.71
N ALA A 53 11.12 5.75 11.88
CA ALA A 53 12.50 5.97 12.30
C ALA A 53 13.03 4.76 13.08
N PHE A 54 12.46 4.45 14.26
CA PHE A 54 13.02 3.46 15.17
C PHE A 54 12.81 2.00 14.75
N ASN A 55 11.82 1.70 13.91
CA ASN A 55 11.57 0.34 13.42
C ASN A 55 11.83 0.18 11.91
N ARG A 56 12.62 1.05 11.31
CA ARG A 56 12.92 0.99 9.87
C ARG A 56 13.51 -0.36 9.44
N HIS A 57 14.28 -0.98 10.32
CA HIS A 57 14.96 -2.25 10.08
C HIS A 57 14.37 -3.42 10.86
N GLY A 58 13.25 -3.22 11.55
CA GLY A 58 12.62 -4.26 12.37
C GLY A 58 13.23 -4.43 13.77
N ASP A 59 13.88 -3.40 14.29
CA ASP A 59 14.61 -3.47 15.57
C ASP A 59 13.69 -3.58 16.80
N ALA A 60 12.43 -3.13 16.67
CA ALA A 60 11.46 -3.14 17.77
C ALA A 60 10.34 -4.17 17.57
N PHE A 61 9.87 -4.37 16.34
CA PHE A 61 8.84 -5.33 15.98
C PHE A 61 8.99 -5.72 14.51
N ASP A 62 8.12 -6.62 14.00
CA ASP A 62 8.23 -7.15 12.65
C ASP A 62 8.44 -6.05 11.60
N VAL A 63 9.47 -6.20 10.78
CA VAL A 63 9.87 -5.22 9.76
C VAL A 63 8.75 -4.94 8.76
N GLY A 64 7.86 -5.90 8.50
CA GLY A 64 6.73 -5.75 7.59
C GLY A 64 5.67 -4.76 8.04
N GLU A 65 5.68 -4.37 9.33
CA GLU A 65 4.80 -3.31 9.85
C GLU A 65 5.28 -1.90 9.45
N THR A 66 6.55 -1.76 9.06
CA THR A 66 7.13 -0.49 8.61
C THR A 66 7.48 -0.60 7.13
N PHE A 67 6.90 0.28 6.31
CA PHE A 67 7.09 0.32 4.86
C PHE A 67 6.83 -1.03 4.14
N SER A 68 6.00 -1.89 4.72
CA SER A 68 5.76 -3.26 4.24
C SER A 68 7.01 -4.15 4.23
N GLY A 69 8.07 -3.78 4.95
CA GLY A 69 9.36 -4.49 4.95
C GLY A 69 10.23 -4.20 3.75
N VAL A 70 9.86 -3.23 2.93
CA VAL A 70 10.64 -2.79 1.75
C VAL A 70 11.76 -1.84 2.20
N PRO A 71 12.98 -1.98 1.67
CA PRO A 71 14.02 -0.96 1.86
C PRO A 71 13.51 0.41 1.44
N TYR A 72 13.78 1.43 2.27
CA TYR A 72 13.13 2.73 2.13
C TYR A 72 13.35 3.37 0.75
N GLU A 73 14.60 3.36 0.26
CA GLU A 73 15.00 3.96 -1.00
C GLU A 73 14.33 3.27 -2.19
N VAL A 74 14.24 1.95 -2.14
CA VAL A 74 13.52 1.13 -3.13
C VAL A 74 12.03 1.46 -3.12
N GLY A 75 11.45 1.57 -1.92
CA GLY A 75 10.05 1.94 -1.74
C GLY A 75 9.72 3.33 -2.26
N VAL A 76 10.63 4.31 -2.07
CA VAL A 76 10.50 5.67 -2.61
C VAL A 76 10.53 5.65 -4.14
N GLN A 77 11.46 4.92 -4.75
CA GLN A 77 11.54 4.81 -6.21
C GLN A 77 10.26 4.19 -6.79
N ALA A 78 9.84 3.04 -6.28
CA ALA A 78 8.63 2.38 -6.73
C ALA A 78 7.37 3.25 -6.52
N ALA A 79 7.29 3.98 -5.40
CA ALA A 79 6.19 4.91 -5.13
C ALA A 79 6.13 6.07 -6.13
N ARG A 80 7.27 6.57 -6.60
CA ARG A 80 7.33 7.59 -7.66
C ARG A 80 6.79 7.07 -9.00
N GLU A 81 7.14 5.85 -9.36
CA GLU A 81 6.62 5.22 -10.57
C GLU A 81 5.12 4.98 -10.49
N ILE A 82 4.62 4.50 -9.34
CA ILE A 82 3.17 4.40 -9.09
C ILE A 82 2.50 5.77 -9.14
N ALA A 83 3.12 6.82 -8.57
CA ALA A 83 2.56 8.17 -8.60
C ALA A 83 2.37 8.69 -10.04
N ALA A 84 3.25 8.32 -10.97
CA ALA A 84 3.12 8.66 -12.38
C ALA A 84 1.89 8.00 -13.06
N LEU A 85 1.34 6.95 -12.48
CA LEU A 85 0.11 6.29 -12.96
C LEU A 85 -1.17 6.93 -12.41
N THR A 86 -1.06 7.93 -11.53
CA THR A 86 -2.23 8.55 -10.88
C THR A 86 -3.11 9.26 -11.91
N PRO A 87 -4.41 8.90 -12.00
CA PRO A 87 -5.32 9.55 -12.91
C PRO A 87 -5.46 11.06 -12.62
N PRO A 88 -5.75 11.89 -13.65
CA PRO A 88 -6.01 13.30 -13.42
C PRO A 88 -7.12 13.54 -12.39
N GLY A 89 -6.85 14.44 -11.43
CA GLY A 89 -7.79 14.78 -10.36
C GLY A 89 -7.77 13.85 -9.14
N TRP A 90 -7.01 12.76 -9.17
CA TRP A 90 -6.82 11.89 -8.01
C TRP A 90 -5.53 12.24 -7.26
N SER A 91 -5.47 11.86 -5.98
CA SER A 91 -4.20 11.77 -5.26
C SER A 91 -3.60 10.36 -5.41
N THR A 92 -2.28 10.25 -5.27
CA THR A 92 -1.60 8.94 -5.26
C THR A 92 -2.10 8.05 -4.13
N ALA A 93 -2.46 8.63 -2.99
CA ALA A 93 -3.10 7.89 -1.90
C ALA A 93 -4.44 7.29 -2.32
N GLN A 94 -5.26 8.04 -3.07
CA GLN A 94 -6.54 7.53 -3.60
C GLN A 94 -6.32 6.41 -4.61
N LEU A 95 -5.34 6.53 -5.51
CA LEU A 95 -4.93 5.44 -6.41
C LEU A 95 -4.58 4.17 -5.62
N ALA A 96 -3.74 4.29 -4.59
CA ALA A 96 -3.33 3.16 -3.76
C ALA A 96 -4.49 2.53 -2.99
N LEU A 97 -5.41 3.35 -2.44
CA LEU A 97 -6.62 2.87 -1.76
C LEU A 97 -7.58 2.20 -2.73
N ARG A 98 -7.77 2.77 -3.93
CA ARG A 98 -8.62 2.19 -4.97
C ARG A 98 -8.06 0.83 -5.41
N TRP A 99 -6.74 0.70 -5.58
CA TRP A 99 -6.09 -0.57 -5.87
C TRP A 99 -6.47 -1.66 -4.84
N VAL A 100 -6.45 -1.34 -3.54
CA VAL A 100 -6.84 -2.31 -2.50
C VAL A 100 -8.33 -2.64 -2.58
N LEU A 101 -9.19 -1.65 -2.81
CA LEU A 101 -10.64 -1.83 -2.93
C LEU A 101 -11.03 -2.65 -4.15
N ASP A 102 -10.24 -2.61 -5.23
CA ASP A 102 -10.47 -3.38 -6.45
C ASP A 102 -10.06 -4.86 -6.31
N GLN A 103 -9.38 -5.25 -5.20
CA GLN A 103 -9.02 -6.65 -5.01
C GLN A 103 -10.25 -7.48 -4.63
N PRO A 104 -10.57 -8.56 -5.40
CA PRO A 104 -11.70 -9.42 -5.08
C PRO A 104 -11.58 -10.02 -3.67
N GLY A 105 -12.65 -9.93 -2.88
CA GLY A 105 -12.69 -10.47 -1.52
C GLY A 105 -12.29 -9.49 -0.40
N VAL A 106 -11.80 -8.30 -0.74
CA VAL A 106 -11.62 -7.24 0.27
C VAL A 106 -12.97 -6.67 0.66
N SER A 107 -13.27 -6.70 1.96
CA SER A 107 -14.53 -6.20 2.51
C SER A 107 -14.42 -4.76 3.00
N VAL A 108 -13.28 -4.42 3.62
CA VAL A 108 -13.04 -3.10 4.24
C VAL A 108 -11.56 -2.75 4.13
N VAL A 109 -11.27 -1.47 3.90
CA VAL A 109 -9.92 -0.89 3.99
C VAL A 109 -9.90 0.13 5.13
N ILE A 110 -8.89 0.05 6.00
CA ILE A 110 -8.74 0.93 7.17
C ILE A 110 -7.48 1.79 7.05
N PRO A 111 -7.51 2.89 6.26
CA PRO A 111 -6.39 3.81 6.14
C PRO A 111 -6.26 4.70 7.38
N GLY A 112 -5.02 5.00 7.80
CA GLY A 112 -4.74 6.02 8.80
C GLY A 112 -4.98 7.43 8.26
N ALA A 113 -5.33 8.37 9.15
CA ALA A 113 -5.44 9.78 8.84
C ALA A 113 -4.96 10.62 10.04
N ARG A 114 -4.27 11.73 9.79
CA ARG A 114 -3.76 12.64 10.84
C ARG A 114 -4.74 13.76 11.18
N ASN A 115 -5.71 14.01 10.31
CA ASN A 115 -6.70 15.06 10.47
C ASN A 115 -7.98 14.71 9.69
N PRO A 116 -9.11 15.41 9.97
CA PRO A 116 -10.38 15.15 9.32
C PRO A 116 -10.34 15.29 7.78
N ALA A 117 -9.57 16.22 7.24
CA ALA A 117 -9.46 16.40 5.80
C ALA A 117 -8.87 15.16 5.12
N GLN A 118 -7.81 14.58 5.69
CA GLN A 118 -7.23 13.32 5.19
C GLN A 118 -8.22 12.15 5.33
N ALA A 119 -8.99 12.08 6.40
CA ALA A 119 -9.99 11.04 6.56
C ALA A 119 -11.06 11.12 5.47
N LEU A 120 -11.54 12.33 5.17
CA LEU A 120 -12.51 12.57 4.08
C LEU A 120 -11.91 12.25 2.71
N ASP A 121 -10.66 12.65 2.45
CA ASP A 121 -9.95 12.35 1.20
C ASP A 121 -9.77 10.84 0.99
N ASN A 122 -9.49 10.09 2.05
CA ASN A 122 -9.43 8.63 2.01
C ASN A 122 -10.81 8.02 1.64
N VAL A 123 -11.91 8.55 2.17
CA VAL A 123 -13.27 8.06 1.87
C VAL A 123 -13.62 8.25 0.39
N VAL A 124 -13.15 9.32 -0.23
CA VAL A 124 -13.36 9.57 -1.67
C VAL A 124 -12.91 8.39 -2.52
N ALA A 125 -11.84 7.69 -2.15
CA ALA A 125 -11.35 6.53 -2.89
C ALA A 125 -12.41 5.43 -3.11
N ALA A 126 -13.38 5.30 -2.21
CA ALA A 126 -14.46 4.32 -2.34
C ALA A 126 -15.48 4.67 -3.43
N HIS A 127 -15.53 5.95 -3.83
CA HIS A 127 -16.46 6.47 -4.82
C HIS A 127 -15.82 6.71 -6.20
N LEU A 128 -14.52 6.48 -6.31
CA LEU A 128 -13.81 6.58 -7.59
C LEU A 128 -14.10 5.35 -8.46
N ASP A 129 -13.98 5.52 -9.76
CA ASP A 129 -14.13 4.40 -10.70
C ASP A 129 -13.06 3.33 -10.46
N PRO A 130 -13.35 2.05 -10.75
CA PRO A 130 -12.36 0.99 -10.73
C PRO A 130 -11.16 1.31 -11.62
N LEU A 131 -9.97 0.86 -11.20
CA LEU A 131 -8.75 1.11 -11.97
C LEU A 131 -8.79 0.37 -13.31
N PRO A 132 -8.36 1.02 -14.40
CA PRO A 132 -8.20 0.35 -15.68
C PRO A 132 -7.21 -0.82 -15.56
N GLN A 133 -7.45 -1.90 -16.32
CA GLN A 133 -6.56 -3.07 -16.33
C GLN A 133 -5.11 -2.70 -16.66
N ALA A 134 -4.90 -1.73 -17.55
CA ALA A 134 -3.55 -1.24 -17.88
C ALA A 134 -2.82 -0.66 -16.66
N THR A 135 -3.54 0.07 -15.79
CA THR A 135 -2.99 0.62 -14.54
C THR A 135 -2.65 -0.51 -13.56
N LEU A 136 -3.54 -1.49 -13.39
CA LEU A 136 -3.30 -2.65 -12.53
C LEU A 136 -2.07 -3.44 -13.00
N THR A 137 -1.94 -3.66 -14.31
CA THR A 137 -0.78 -4.34 -14.92
C THR A 137 0.51 -3.55 -14.65
N ALA A 138 0.52 -2.25 -14.91
CA ALA A 138 1.70 -1.41 -14.68
C ALA A 138 2.11 -1.40 -13.19
N MET A 139 1.15 -1.36 -12.25
CA MET A 139 1.45 -1.46 -10.82
C MET A 139 2.04 -2.83 -10.45
N ALA A 140 1.58 -3.92 -11.07
CA ALA A 140 2.14 -5.26 -10.86
C ALA A 140 3.57 -5.35 -11.41
N GLU A 141 3.86 -4.77 -12.58
CA GLU A 141 5.21 -4.71 -13.16
C GLU A 141 6.17 -3.91 -12.27
N ILE A 142 5.74 -2.78 -11.70
CA ILE A 142 6.55 -2.01 -10.74
C ILE A 142 6.86 -2.86 -9.49
N TYR A 143 5.87 -3.58 -8.96
CA TYR A 143 6.08 -4.50 -7.85
C TYR A 143 7.10 -5.59 -8.21
N ASP A 144 6.94 -6.24 -9.34
CA ASP A 144 7.82 -7.33 -9.77
C ASP A 144 9.26 -6.84 -10.00
N HIS A 145 9.41 -5.64 -10.55
CA HIS A 145 10.73 -5.06 -10.87
C HIS A 145 11.49 -4.58 -9.63
N HIS A 146 10.81 -3.90 -8.69
CA HIS A 146 11.48 -3.22 -7.58
C HIS A 146 11.33 -3.94 -6.24
N ILE A 147 10.16 -4.54 -5.96
CA ILE A 147 9.75 -4.91 -4.60
C ILE A 147 9.85 -6.42 -4.36
N ARG A 148 9.47 -7.23 -5.33
CA ARG A 148 9.29 -8.69 -5.19
C ARG A 148 10.50 -9.38 -4.57
N GLU A 149 11.70 -9.10 -5.05
CA GLU A 149 12.93 -9.75 -4.58
C GLU A 149 13.21 -9.53 -3.09
N HIS A 150 12.78 -8.38 -2.54
CA HIS A 150 13.06 -8.01 -1.16
C HIS A 150 12.11 -8.66 -0.15
N ILE A 151 10.86 -8.89 -0.53
CA ILE A 151 9.82 -9.23 0.46
C ILE A 151 8.92 -10.41 0.09
N HIS A 152 8.77 -10.77 -1.20
CA HIS A 152 7.74 -11.74 -1.61
C HIS A 152 7.89 -13.11 -0.92
N ALA A 153 9.10 -13.56 -0.67
CA ALA A 153 9.36 -14.83 0.01
C ALA A 153 9.06 -14.83 1.51
N ARG A 154 8.83 -13.65 2.11
CA ARG A 154 8.61 -13.51 3.56
C ARG A 154 7.13 -13.55 3.95
N TRP A 155 6.26 -13.26 3.04
CA TRP A 155 4.82 -13.08 3.30
C TRP A 155 3.96 -14.05 2.51
#